data_7f8e971c5c9bbfb16c2d9699d8395e83
#
_entry.id   7f8e971c5c9bbfb16c2d9699d8395e83
#
_cell.length_a   1.000
_cell.length_b   1.000
_cell.length_c   1.000
_cell.angle_alpha   90.00
_cell.angle_beta   90.00
_cell.angle_gamma   90.00
#
_symmetry.space_group_name_H-M   'P 1'
#
loop_
_entity.id
_entity.type
_entity.pdbx_description
1 polymer ?
#
loop_
_entity_poly.entity_id
_entity_poly.type
_entity_poly.pdbx_seq_one_letter_code
_entity_poly.pdbx_strand_id
1 'polypeptide(L)'
;MRVRVVCGIDQSVTTRSTLTDSISQPDSSGLPSVHERRIFIAMRSLLSAQLLLAAATSAAAQSPARQTESDAYTRYELLAPGSAKFRIIYEVTATTAGATHYFNPIRKGSVATDESVIDRATGKPLVFDVVGVTEARAGGVPSRDSTQTYIRVRLARPVPADGGEARVLILKTYQDSLSYFTRGDTIVFTRPLGIKRNAVVLPTGYELVASSFPAQVLQEPDGRVGISFWNPTPSEAAVTMRAVPVRQTTVVKSSVGARLDERAHQNREIVYFLRQPETSAFDLYHDYTESRAGTSTYLNIVRAGSTVSGPRALNLDTGEQLRSETLKGDAITRAGLDVRDVTPQTEVVVFRFPAVTPGASVRLRMFETYTDTVRYKLVGDELVWDRSFGRPANAVVLPAGWMLTNSSMPAAVSTEPDGRVRLDFVNPRPDEIATLITARRRPK
;
A
#
# COMPACT_ATOMS: atom_id res chain seq x y z
N MET A 1 25.55 -35.25 -6.52
CA MET A 1 24.42 -35.79 -5.78
C MET A 1 23.14 -35.27 -6.43
N ARG A 2 22.46 -36.09 -7.22
CA ARG A 2 21.28 -35.68 -8.02
C ARG A 2 20.02 -35.99 -7.19
N VAL A 3 19.18 -34.99 -6.97
CA VAL A 3 17.83 -35.20 -6.41
C VAL A 3 16.81 -35.11 -7.53
N ARG A 4 16.06 -36.18 -7.74
CA ARG A 4 14.92 -36.29 -8.66
C ARG A 4 13.68 -35.68 -7.96
N VAL A 5 12.99 -34.78 -8.64
CA VAL A 5 11.64 -34.36 -8.29
C VAL A 5 10.67 -35.20 -9.14
N VAL A 6 9.74 -35.90 -8.49
CA VAL A 6 8.65 -36.65 -9.11
C VAL A 6 7.44 -35.74 -9.16
N CYS A 7 6.91 -35.51 -10.38
CA CYS A 7 5.68 -34.78 -10.64
C CYS A 7 4.54 -35.81 -10.78
N GLY A 8 3.55 -35.75 -9.89
CA GLY A 8 2.31 -36.53 -9.99
C GLY A 8 1.21 -35.68 -10.62
N ILE A 9 0.71 -36.14 -11.75
CA ILE A 9 -0.45 -35.54 -12.44
C ILE A 9 -1.65 -36.40 -12.08
N ASP A 10 -2.69 -35.80 -11.50
CA ASP A 10 -3.99 -36.42 -11.30
C ASP A 10 -5.00 -35.80 -12.27
N GLN A 11 -5.57 -36.64 -13.13
CA GLN A 11 -6.62 -36.29 -14.08
C GLN A 11 -7.97 -36.68 -13.48
N SER A 12 -8.86 -35.72 -13.30
CA SER A 12 -10.26 -35.99 -13.03
C SER A 12 -11.13 -35.62 -14.24
N VAL A 13 -11.83 -36.64 -14.69
CA VAL A 13 -12.72 -36.70 -15.85
C VAL A 13 -14.01 -35.92 -15.59
N THR A 14 -14.39 -35.06 -16.52
CA THR A 14 -15.68 -34.36 -16.53
C THR A 14 -16.68 -35.13 -17.39
N THR A 15 -17.75 -35.64 -16.80
CA THR A 15 -18.93 -36.17 -17.48
C THR A 15 -19.95 -35.06 -17.72
N ARG A 16 -20.26 -34.79 -18.99
CA ARG A 16 -21.41 -33.98 -19.44
C ARG A 16 -22.65 -34.88 -19.45
N SER A 17 -23.73 -34.45 -18.80
CA SER A 17 -25.08 -34.94 -19.05
C SER A 17 -25.93 -33.82 -19.64
N THR A 18 -26.36 -34.03 -20.87
CA THR A 18 -27.37 -33.23 -21.57
C THR A 18 -28.75 -33.74 -21.19
N LEU A 19 -29.61 -32.90 -20.65
CA LEU A 19 -31.06 -33.13 -20.53
C LEU A 19 -31.78 -32.10 -21.39
N THR A 20 -32.41 -32.60 -22.44
CA THR A 20 -33.40 -31.91 -23.25
C THR A 20 -34.77 -32.12 -22.63
N ASP A 21 -35.43 -31.07 -22.15
CA ASP A 21 -36.85 -31.09 -21.76
C ASP A 21 -37.66 -30.31 -22.77
N SER A 22 -38.60 -31.04 -23.35
CA SER A 22 -39.65 -30.55 -24.26
C SER A 22 -40.80 -29.95 -23.46
N ILE A 23 -41.12 -28.71 -23.73
CA ILE A 23 -42.27 -27.98 -23.15
C ILE A 23 -43.50 -28.30 -24.00
N SER A 24 -44.48 -28.99 -23.44
CA SER A 24 -45.85 -29.09 -23.95
C SER A 24 -46.77 -28.09 -23.24
N GLN A 25 -47.49 -27.28 -24.01
CA GLN A 25 -48.54 -26.37 -23.51
C GLN A 25 -49.77 -27.13 -23.05
N PRO A 26 -50.42 -26.74 -21.93
CA PRO A 26 -51.75 -27.24 -21.58
C PRO A 26 -52.89 -26.33 -22.10
N ASP A 27 -53.94 -27.01 -22.53
CA ASP A 27 -55.18 -26.50 -23.07
C ASP A 27 -56.01 -25.69 -22.05
N SER A 28 -56.73 -24.71 -22.57
CA SER A 28 -57.59 -23.76 -21.83
C SER A 28 -59.03 -24.26 -21.77
N SER A 29 -59.52 -24.81 -20.65
CA SER A 29 -60.94 -24.78 -20.32
C SER A 29 -61.19 -25.24 -18.86
N GLY A 30 -61.84 -24.36 -18.05
CA GLY A 30 -62.42 -24.71 -16.75
C GLY A 30 -62.20 -23.66 -15.65
N LEU A 31 -63.19 -22.78 -15.45
CA LEU A 31 -63.21 -21.86 -14.31
C LEU A 31 -63.62 -22.63 -13.01
N PRO A 32 -62.88 -22.56 -11.93
CA PRO A 32 -63.24 -23.25 -10.67
C PRO A 32 -64.30 -22.49 -9.86
N SER A 33 -65.14 -23.26 -9.10
CA SER A 33 -66.25 -22.79 -8.30
C SER A 33 -65.80 -21.92 -7.09
N VAL A 34 -66.76 -21.13 -6.54
CA VAL A 34 -66.53 -20.17 -5.45
C VAL A 34 -65.93 -20.79 -4.16
N HIS A 35 -66.11 -22.12 -3.98
CA HIS A 35 -65.60 -22.82 -2.79
C HIS A 35 -64.09 -23.07 -2.87
N GLU A 36 -63.57 -23.36 -4.06
CA GLU A 36 -62.14 -23.56 -4.27
C GLU A 36 -61.32 -22.28 -4.13
N ARG A 37 -61.92 -21.10 -4.44
CA ARG A 37 -61.23 -19.81 -4.26
C ARG A 37 -60.90 -19.49 -2.80
N ARG A 38 -61.66 -19.94 -1.81
CA ARG A 38 -61.37 -19.70 -0.40
C ARG A 38 -60.19 -20.57 0.11
N ILE A 39 -60.06 -21.77 -0.37
CA ILE A 39 -58.93 -22.68 -0.01
C ILE A 39 -57.62 -22.18 -0.65
N PHE A 40 -57.68 -21.72 -1.89
CA PHE A 40 -56.51 -21.15 -2.57
C PHE A 40 -56.00 -19.84 -1.95
N ILE A 41 -56.90 -18.98 -1.44
CA ILE A 41 -56.47 -17.75 -0.74
C ILE A 41 -55.85 -18.06 0.62
N ALA A 42 -56.37 -19.03 1.37
CA ALA A 42 -55.82 -19.47 2.64
C ALA A 42 -54.45 -20.13 2.46
N MET A 43 -54.26 -20.96 1.43
CA MET A 43 -52.93 -21.56 1.11
C MET A 43 -51.91 -20.55 0.64
N ARG A 44 -52.30 -19.54 -0.14
CA ARG A 44 -51.38 -18.46 -0.55
C ARG A 44 -50.91 -17.61 0.63
N SER A 45 -51.81 -17.33 1.58
CA SER A 45 -51.45 -16.59 2.80
C SER A 45 -50.50 -17.37 3.72
N LEU A 46 -50.64 -18.69 3.84
CA LEU A 46 -49.75 -19.56 4.59
C LEU A 46 -48.37 -19.71 3.90
N LEU A 47 -48.31 -19.87 2.58
CA LEU A 47 -47.05 -19.90 1.84
C LEU A 47 -46.29 -18.56 1.89
N SER A 48 -47.02 -17.43 1.81
CA SER A 48 -46.41 -16.10 1.92
C SER A 48 -45.84 -15.83 3.31
N ALA A 49 -46.49 -16.31 4.36
CA ALA A 49 -45.95 -16.21 5.74
C ALA A 49 -44.73 -17.13 5.97
N GLN A 50 -44.69 -18.30 5.37
CA GLN A 50 -43.52 -19.19 5.44
C GLN A 50 -42.35 -18.68 4.60
N LEU A 51 -42.56 -18.03 3.45
CA LEU A 51 -41.51 -17.39 2.67
C LEU A 51 -40.93 -16.15 3.38
N LEU A 52 -41.77 -15.38 4.08
CA LEU A 52 -41.29 -14.22 4.88
C LEU A 52 -40.54 -14.66 6.12
N LEU A 53 -40.90 -15.80 6.74
CA LEU A 53 -40.16 -16.33 7.87
C LEU A 53 -38.82 -17.00 7.45
N ALA A 54 -38.75 -17.61 6.25
CA ALA A 54 -37.52 -18.17 5.70
C ALA A 54 -36.54 -17.09 5.21
N ALA A 55 -37.02 -15.91 4.82
CA ALA A 55 -36.15 -14.77 4.48
C ALA A 55 -35.51 -14.08 5.69
N ALA A 56 -36.07 -14.27 6.90
CA ALA A 56 -35.55 -13.68 8.13
C ALA A 56 -34.43 -14.51 8.81
N THR A 57 -34.14 -15.72 8.34
CA THR A 57 -33.18 -16.61 9.00
C THR A 57 -31.86 -16.86 8.24
N SER A 58 -31.66 -16.20 7.11
CA SER A 58 -30.40 -16.29 6.34
C SER A 58 -29.53 -15.05 6.46
N ALA A 59 -29.45 -14.44 7.63
CA ALA A 59 -28.24 -13.71 8.00
C ALA A 59 -27.18 -14.78 8.33
N ALA A 60 -26.73 -15.53 7.33
CA ALA A 60 -25.50 -16.29 7.42
C ALA A 60 -24.45 -15.30 7.91
N ALA A 61 -23.90 -15.53 9.11
CA ALA A 61 -22.80 -14.73 9.63
C ALA A 61 -21.68 -14.81 8.58
N GLN A 62 -21.60 -13.78 7.72
CA GLN A 62 -20.53 -13.68 6.75
C GLN A 62 -19.23 -13.72 7.54
N SER A 63 -18.37 -14.65 7.21
CA SER A 63 -17.03 -14.67 7.79
C SER A 63 -16.44 -13.27 7.64
N PRO A 64 -15.82 -12.71 8.69
CA PRO A 64 -15.29 -11.38 8.64
C PRO A 64 -14.31 -11.26 7.47
N ALA A 65 -14.34 -10.14 6.75
CA ALA A 65 -13.39 -9.88 5.67
C ALA A 65 -11.96 -9.99 6.23
N ARG A 66 -11.07 -10.64 5.47
CA ARG A 66 -9.68 -10.78 5.87
C ARG A 66 -9.03 -9.41 6.05
N GLN A 67 -8.36 -9.18 7.18
CA GLN A 67 -7.59 -7.96 7.40
C GLN A 67 -6.55 -7.79 6.29
N THR A 68 -6.54 -6.61 5.68
CA THR A 68 -5.57 -6.17 4.68
C THR A 68 -4.97 -4.84 5.10
N GLU A 69 -3.73 -4.62 4.66
CA GLU A 69 -2.98 -3.40 4.93
C GLU A 69 -2.12 -3.00 3.72
N SER A 70 -1.77 -1.73 3.63
CA SER A 70 -0.86 -1.18 2.64
C SER A 70 0.11 -0.20 3.29
N ASP A 71 1.14 0.21 2.55
CA ASP A 71 2.02 1.33 2.87
C ASP A 71 2.56 1.32 4.32
N ALA A 72 3.08 0.19 4.78
CA ALA A 72 3.66 0.05 6.10
C ALA A 72 5.09 0.61 6.16
N TYR A 73 5.39 1.37 7.21
CA TYR A 73 6.72 1.86 7.57
C TYR A 73 7.02 1.55 9.02
N THR A 74 8.22 1.07 9.33
CA THR A 74 8.66 0.84 10.70
C THR A 74 10.05 1.45 10.94
N ARG A 75 10.16 2.23 12.01
CA ARG A 75 11.42 2.76 12.51
C ARG A 75 11.73 2.11 13.86
N TYR A 76 12.92 1.53 13.98
CA TYR A 76 13.48 0.90 15.17
C TYR A 76 14.56 1.82 15.76
N GLU A 77 14.31 2.44 16.89
CA GLU A 77 15.33 3.25 17.59
C GLU A 77 15.97 2.40 18.68
N LEU A 78 17.23 2.00 18.47
CA LEU A 78 17.97 1.18 19.43
C LEU A 78 18.27 2.03 20.67
N LEU A 79 17.90 1.52 21.84
CA LEU A 79 18.14 2.18 23.12
C LEU A 79 19.53 1.79 23.67
N ALA A 80 19.77 2.02 24.95
CA ALA A 80 21.08 1.80 25.58
C ALA A 80 21.64 0.41 25.24
N PRO A 81 22.92 0.31 24.83
CA PRO A 81 23.58 -0.96 24.58
C PRO A 81 23.49 -1.92 25.78
N GLY A 82 23.26 -3.20 25.50
CA GLY A 82 23.05 -4.22 26.56
C GLY A 82 21.64 -4.25 27.17
N SER A 83 20.79 -3.26 26.93
CA SER A 83 19.40 -3.23 27.43
C SER A 83 18.49 -4.23 26.72
N ALA A 84 18.85 -4.68 25.54
CA ALA A 84 18.00 -5.43 24.61
C ALA A 84 16.69 -4.69 24.26
N LYS A 85 16.65 -3.37 24.47
CA LYS A 85 15.44 -2.54 24.25
C LYS A 85 15.58 -1.66 23.02
N PHE A 86 14.49 -1.55 22.26
CA PHE A 86 14.36 -0.61 21.15
C PHE A 86 12.92 -0.09 21.05
N ARG A 87 12.80 1.19 20.73
CA ARG A 87 11.52 1.82 20.44
C ARG A 87 11.10 1.50 19.02
N ILE A 88 9.83 1.20 18.82
CA ILE A 88 9.23 0.96 17.52
C ILE A 88 8.23 2.09 17.24
N ILE A 89 8.40 2.71 16.08
CA ILE A 89 7.48 3.68 15.48
C ILE A 89 6.93 2.97 14.24
N TYR A 90 5.67 2.51 14.30
CA TYR A 90 5.05 1.72 13.25
C TYR A 90 3.87 2.47 12.63
N GLU A 91 4.03 2.89 11.40
CA GLU A 91 2.95 3.47 10.58
C GLU A 91 2.33 2.36 9.72
N VAL A 92 1.03 2.19 9.82
CA VAL A 92 0.28 1.20 9.06
C VAL A 92 -1.02 1.78 8.53
N THR A 93 -1.42 1.32 7.37
CA THR A 93 -2.64 1.72 6.69
C THR A 93 -3.58 0.52 6.58
N ALA A 94 -4.66 0.50 7.35
CA ALA A 94 -5.71 -0.51 7.24
C ALA A 94 -6.58 -0.23 6.00
N THR A 95 -6.80 -1.27 5.17
CA THR A 95 -7.49 -1.15 3.87
C THR A 95 -8.71 -2.06 3.74
N THR A 96 -9.04 -2.85 4.77
CA THR A 96 -10.24 -3.71 4.75
C THR A 96 -11.49 -2.84 4.85
N ALA A 97 -12.26 -2.71 3.78
CA ALA A 97 -13.46 -1.88 3.72
C ALA A 97 -14.44 -2.22 4.85
N GLY A 98 -14.96 -1.20 5.53
CA GLY A 98 -15.87 -1.32 6.65
C GLY A 98 -15.24 -1.78 7.97
N ALA A 99 -13.94 -2.11 8.01
CA ALA A 99 -13.28 -2.50 9.24
C ALA A 99 -13.30 -1.36 10.27
N THR A 100 -13.67 -1.68 11.51
CA THR A 100 -13.69 -0.76 12.65
C THR A 100 -12.53 -0.98 13.61
N HIS A 101 -11.77 -2.05 13.41
CA HIS A 101 -10.60 -2.40 14.20
C HIS A 101 -9.44 -2.81 13.30
N TYR A 102 -8.23 -2.60 13.83
CA TYR A 102 -6.99 -3.10 13.26
C TYR A 102 -6.24 -3.92 14.32
N PHE A 103 -5.66 -5.06 13.93
CA PHE A 103 -4.96 -5.97 14.83
C PHE A 103 -3.48 -6.03 14.46
N ASN A 104 -2.62 -5.56 15.36
CA ASN A 104 -1.17 -5.62 15.19
C ASN A 104 -0.57 -6.76 16.03
N PRO A 105 0.08 -7.78 15.44
CA PRO A 105 0.66 -8.89 16.19
C PRO A 105 1.80 -8.43 17.10
N ILE A 106 1.80 -8.90 18.34
CA ILE A 106 2.93 -8.77 19.26
C ILE A 106 3.87 -9.95 18.99
N ARG A 107 5.13 -9.65 18.62
CA ARG A 107 6.10 -10.70 18.28
C ARG A 107 6.37 -11.59 19.49
N LYS A 108 6.35 -12.90 19.29
CA LYS A 108 6.72 -13.88 20.33
C LYS A 108 8.14 -13.67 20.82
N GLY A 109 8.30 -13.81 22.14
CA GLY A 109 9.59 -13.61 22.80
C GLY A 109 9.97 -12.15 23.05
N SER A 110 9.16 -11.18 22.56
CA SER A 110 9.31 -9.76 22.90
C SER A 110 8.36 -9.37 24.02
N VAL A 111 8.81 -8.50 24.93
CA VAL A 111 7.98 -7.82 25.92
C VAL A 111 7.68 -6.42 25.38
N ALA A 112 6.41 -6.10 25.17
CA ALA A 112 5.96 -4.80 24.71
C ALA A 112 5.60 -3.91 25.91
N THR A 113 6.05 -2.64 25.90
CA THR A 113 5.74 -1.60 26.90
C THR A 113 5.59 -0.25 26.22
N ASP A 114 5.10 0.75 26.94
CA ASP A 114 4.98 2.15 26.53
C ASP A 114 4.15 2.31 25.24
N GLU A 115 3.09 1.50 25.12
CA GLU A 115 2.24 1.54 23.94
C GLU A 115 1.41 2.82 23.90
N SER A 116 1.34 3.41 22.71
CA SER A 116 0.36 4.44 22.38
C SER A 116 -0.02 4.33 20.91
N VAL A 117 -1.26 4.70 20.60
CA VAL A 117 -1.80 4.59 19.25
C VAL A 117 -2.46 5.91 18.86
N ILE A 118 -2.17 6.36 17.63
CA ILE A 118 -2.61 7.67 17.12
C ILE A 118 -3.25 7.49 15.74
N ASP A 119 -4.39 8.12 15.51
CA ASP A 119 -4.96 8.30 14.17
C ASP A 119 -4.16 9.33 13.38
N ARG A 120 -3.55 8.93 12.27
CA ARG A 120 -2.70 9.81 11.45
C ARG A 120 -3.49 10.89 10.71
N ALA A 121 -4.77 10.66 10.45
CA ALA A 121 -5.62 11.66 9.79
C ALA A 121 -5.94 12.84 10.70
N THR A 122 -6.11 12.62 12.00
CA THR A 122 -6.52 13.66 12.96
C THR A 122 -5.46 14.05 13.97
N GLY A 123 -4.39 13.24 14.12
CA GLY A 123 -3.39 13.40 15.17
C GLY A 123 -3.88 13.01 16.58
N LYS A 124 -5.09 12.45 16.71
CA LYS A 124 -5.70 12.13 18.02
C LYS A 124 -5.37 10.72 18.49
N PRO A 125 -5.26 10.48 19.80
CA PRO A 125 -5.11 9.15 20.36
C PRO A 125 -6.29 8.24 20.01
N LEU A 126 -5.98 6.95 19.81
CA LEU A 126 -6.97 5.88 19.60
C LEU A 126 -6.99 4.95 20.80
N VAL A 127 -8.17 4.39 21.07
CA VAL A 127 -8.35 3.36 22.11
C VAL A 127 -7.82 2.04 21.57
N PHE A 128 -7.08 1.31 22.40
CA PHE A 128 -6.57 -0.02 22.09
C PHE A 128 -6.56 -0.91 23.34
N ASP A 129 -6.52 -2.21 23.13
CA ASP A 129 -6.33 -3.23 24.16
C ASP A 129 -5.49 -4.41 23.59
N VAL A 130 -5.05 -5.31 24.48
CA VAL A 130 -4.34 -6.53 24.09
C VAL A 130 -5.32 -7.69 24.13
N VAL A 131 -5.42 -8.40 23.00
CA VAL A 131 -6.36 -9.50 22.83
C VAL A 131 -5.65 -10.77 22.36
N GLY A 132 -6.34 -11.92 22.52
CA GLY A 132 -5.86 -13.20 22.02
C GLY A 132 -6.20 -13.46 20.55
N VAL A 133 -5.80 -14.66 20.09
CA VAL A 133 -6.02 -15.08 18.70
C VAL A 133 -7.51 -15.25 18.36
N THR A 134 -8.35 -15.58 19.34
CA THR A 134 -9.80 -15.81 19.12
C THR A 134 -10.48 -14.52 18.67
N GLU A 135 -10.25 -13.43 19.37
CA GLU A 135 -10.77 -12.10 19.02
C GLU A 135 -10.19 -11.59 17.70
N ALA A 136 -8.88 -11.84 17.47
CA ALA A 136 -8.24 -11.45 16.23
C ALA A 136 -8.82 -12.19 15.02
N ARG A 137 -9.09 -13.50 15.14
CA ARG A 137 -9.77 -14.28 14.09
C ARG A 137 -11.19 -13.79 13.83
N ALA A 138 -11.94 -13.47 14.89
CA ALA A 138 -13.26 -12.87 14.77
C ALA A 138 -13.21 -11.51 14.05
N GLY A 139 -12.08 -10.80 14.09
CA GLY A 139 -11.81 -9.56 13.36
C GLY A 139 -11.17 -9.76 11.97
N GLY A 140 -11.08 -11.00 11.45
CA GLY A 140 -10.58 -11.26 10.09
C GLY A 140 -9.07 -11.53 10.00
N VAL A 141 -8.35 -11.71 11.12
CA VAL A 141 -6.91 -12.01 11.09
C VAL A 141 -6.69 -13.52 10.86
N PRO A 142 -6.03 -13.96 9.78
CA PRO A 142 -5.78 -15.36 9.51
C PRO A 142 -4.56 -15.84 10.30
N SER A 143 -4.72 -16.15 11.59
CA SER A 143 -3.64 -16.70 12.41
C SER A 143 -3.80 -18.21 12.62
N ARG A 144 -2.70 -18.96 12.44
CA ARG A 144 -2.63 -20.40 12.78
C ARG A 144 -2.13 -20.64 14.21
N ASP A 145 -1.45 -19.65 14.79
CA ASP A 145 -0.86 -19.74 16.13
C ASP A 145 -1.91 -19.42 17.20
N SER A 146 -2.28 -20.41 18.02
CA SER A 146 -3.26 -20.26 19.08
C SER A 146 -2.78 -19.45 20.30
N THR A 147 -1.47 -19.18 20.39
CA THR A 147 -0.86 -18.44 21.51
C THR A 147 -0.50 -17.00 21.13
N GLN A 148 -0.77 -16.59 19.89
CA GLN A 148 -0.46 -15.25 19.40
C GLN A 148 -1.36 -14.20 20.07
N THR A 149 -0.78 -13.11 20.51
CA THR A 149 -1.47 -11.92 21.04
C THR A 149 -1.35 -10.74 20.09
N TYR A 150 -2.30 -9.82 20.18
CA TYR A 150 -2.42 -8.68 19.28
C TYR A 150 -2.75 -7.40 20.06
N ILE A 151 -2.22 -6.27 19.63
CA ILE A 151 -2.77 -4.96 19.95
C ILE A 151 -3.98 -4.76 19.04
N ARG A 152 -5.21 -4.74 19.60
CA ARG A 152 -6.43 -4.42 18.89
C ARG A 152 -6.67 -2.93 18.99
N VAL A 153 -6.64 -2.23 17.87
CA VAL A 153 -6.86 -0.79 17.77
C VAL A 153 -8.28 -0.53 17.30
N ARG A 154 -9.06 0.27 18.03
CA ARG A 154 -10.33 0.79 17.55
C ARG A 154 -10.08 1.98 16.64
N LEU A 155 -10.44 1.86 15.36
CA LEU A 155 -10.26 2.92 14.38
C LEU A 155 -11.20 4.11 14.68
N ALA A 156 -10.75 5.32 14.37
CA ALA A 156 -11.55 6.54 14.57
C ALA A 156 -12.87 6.54 13.76
N ARG A 157 -12.87 5.83 12.63
CA ARG A 157 -14.00 5.61 11.73
C ARG A 157 -13.82 4.28 11.02
N PRO A 158 -14.89 3.66 10.51
CA PRO A 158 -14.75 2.51 9.62
C PRO A 158 -13.90 2.88 8.39
N VAL A 159 -13.10 1.92 7.91
CA VAL A 159 -12.35 2.10 6.65
C VAL A 159 -13.34 2.38 5.53
N PRO A 160 -13.22 3.48 4.76
CA PRO A 160 -14.13 3.78 3.67
C PRO A 160 -14.12 2.68 2.61
N ALA A 161 -15.28 2.46 1.96
CA ALA A 161 -15.37 1.60 0.79
C ALA A 161 -14.58 2.19 -0.39
N ASP A 162 -14.47 1.43 -1.48
CA ASP A 162 -13.91 1.89 -2.75
C ASP A 162 -12.44 2.36 -2.68
N GLY A 163 -11.64 1.65 -1.87
CA GLY A 163 -10.20 1.88 -1.78
C GLY A 163 -9.79 2.97 -0.79
N GLY A 164 -10.69 3.35 0.15
CA GLY A 164 -10.33 4.20 1.27
C GLY A 164 -9.45 3.52 2.31
N GLU A 165 -8.94 4.29 3.25
CA GLU A 165 -7.89 3.89 4.20
C GLU A 165 -8.17 4.39 5.63
N ALA A 166 -7.62 3.68 6.64
CA ALA A 166 -7.48 4.19 8.00
C ALA A 166 -6.01 4.06 8.42
N ARG A 167 -5.34 5.20 8.62
CA ARG A 167 -3.91 5.29 8.90
C ARG A 167 -3.65 5.39 10.39
N VAL A 168 -2.86 4.45 10.91
CA VAL A 168 -2.57 4.29 12.34
C VAL A 168 -1.07 4.41 12.58
N LEU A 169 -0.68 5.15 13.60
CA LEU A 169 0.67 5.17 14.15
C LEU A 169 0.66 4.43 15.49
N ILE A 170 1.43 3.35 15.59
CA ILE A 170 1.62 2.58 16.82
C ILE A 170 3.03 2.82 17.35
N LEU A 171 3.13 3.35 18.54
CA LEU A 171 4.39 3.53 19.27
C LEU A 171 4.47 2.47 20.36
N LYS A 172 5.60 1.82 20.49
CA LYS A 172 5.85 0.83 21.55
C LYS A 172 7.35 0.63 21.78
N THR A 173 7.72 0.15 22.95
CA THR A 173 9.07 -0.28 23.27
C THR A 173 9.10 -1.80 23.37
N TYR A 174 10.01 -2.45 22.63
CA TYR A 174 10.26 -3.88 22.80
C TYR A 174 11.52 -4.11 23.59
N GLN A 175 11.48 -5.14 24.47
CA GLN A 175 12.66 -5.79 24.99
C GLN A 175 12.77 -7.17 24.32
N ASP A 176 13.83 -7.38 23.54
CA ASP A 176 14.04 -8.57 22.72
C ASP A 176 15.54 -8.83 22.55
N SER A 177 16.11 -9.67 23.41
CA SER A 177 17.54 -10.01 23.43
C SER A 177 17.98 -10.89 22.24
N LEU A 178 17.03 -11.49 21.50
CA LEU A 178 17.34 -12.23 20.27
C LEU A 178 17.52 -11.28 19.08
N SER A 179 16.84 -10.13 19.10
CA SER A 179 16.91 -9.15 18.03
C SER A 179 17.96 -8.06 18.29
N TYR A 180 18.18 -7.66 19.53
CA TYR A 180 19.15 -6.61 19.90
C TYR A 180 19.99 -7.01 21.08
N PHE A 181 21.32 -7.12 20.88
CA PHE A 181 22.27 -7.57 21.89
C PHE A 181 23.67 -7.02 21.62
N THR A 182 24.60 -7.26 22.56
CA THR A 182 26.00 -6.89 22.46
C THR A 182 26.91 -8.13 22.37
N ARG A 183 28.00 -8.01 21.62
CA ARG A 183 29.13 -8.96 21.60
C ARG A 183 30.43 -8.17 21.78
N GLY A 184 30.98 -8.16 22.99
CA GLY A 184 32.02 -7.19 23.35
C GLY A 184 31.52 -5.77 23.16
N ASP A 185 32.31 -4.92 22.51
CA ASP A 185 31.92 -3.52 22.21
C ASP A 185 30.91 -3.38 21.05
N THR A 186 30.64 -4.45 20.31
CA THR A 186 29.79 -4.43 19.13
C THR A 186 28.33 -4.64 19.53
N ILE A 187 27.47 -3.72 19.16
CA ILE A 187 26.03 -3.93 19.17
C ILE A 187 25.61 -4.62 17.88
N VAL A 188 24.66 -5.54 18.01
CA VAL A 188 24.07 -6.29 16.90
C VAL A 188 22.56 -6.13 16.95
N PHE A 189 21.98 -5.67 15.84
CA PHE A 189 20.55 -5.74 15.58
C PHE A 189 20.32 -6.76 14.46
N THR A 190 19.57 -7.83 14.73
CA THR A 190 19.28 -8.87 13.76
C THR A 190 17.80 -9.26 13.81
N ARG A 191 17.12 -9.15 12.68
CA ARG A 191 15.66 -9.38 12.64
C ARG A 191 15.20 -9.64 11.20
N PRO A 192 14.35 -10.66 10.94
CA PRO A 192 13.61 -10.73 9.69
C PRO A 192 12.51 -9.65 9.69
N LEU A 193 12.46 -8.83 8.64
CA LEU A 193 11.54 -7.70 8.51
C LEU A 193 10.66 -7.88 7.27
N GLY A 194 9.37 -8.13 7.48
CA GLY A 194 8.37 -8.30 6.43
C GLY A 194 7.74 -7.00 5.94
N ILE A 195 7.94 -5.89 6.67
CA ILE A 195 7.41 -4.59 6.31
C ILE A 195 8.21 -4.01 5.15
N LYS A 196 7.54 -3.35 4.21
CA LYS A 196 8.19 -2.84 3.00
C LYS A 196 9.23 -1.76 3.28
N ARG A 197 8.93 -0.81 4.16
CA ARG A 197 9.75 0.37 4.43
C ARG A 197 10.26 0.33 5.87
N ASN A 198 11.55 0.43 6.06
CA ASN A 198 12.17 0.25 7.37
C ASN A 198 13.30 1.25 7.60
N ALA A 199 13.46 1.65 8.87
CA ALA A 199 14.65 2.34 9.36
C ALA A 199 15.11 1.73 10.68
N VAL A 200 16.43 1.71 10.90
CA VAL A 200 17.04 1.38 12.18
C VAL A 200 17.94 2.55 12.58
N VAL A 201 17.78 3.07 13.78
CA VAL A 201 18.58 4.19 14.29
C VAL A 201 19.46 3.69 15.43
N LEU A 202 20.76 3.90 15.27
CA LEU A 202 21.76 3.49 16.25
C LEU A 202 21.68 4.34 17.52
N PRO A 203 22.14 3.83 18.68
CA PRO A 203 22.33 4.65 19.87
C PRO A 203 23.34 5.78 19.62
N THR A 204 23.23 6.87 20.41
CA THR A 204 24.20 7.96 20.35
C THR A 204 25.63 7.45 20.61
N GLY A 205 26.60 7.95 19.83
CA GLY A 205 28.01 7.58 19.97
C GLY A 205 28.39 6.23 19.33
N TYR A 206 27.54 5.68 18.46
CA TYR A 206 27.83 4.47 17.69
C TYR A 206 27.95 4.74 16.20
N GLU A 207 28.85 4.06 15.52
CA GLU A 207 29.03 4.07 14.07
C GLU A 207 28.67 2.70 13.47
N LEU A 208 28.07 2.71 12.27
CA LEU A 208 27.72 1.51 11.51
C LEU A 208 28.98 0.91 10.90
N VAL A 209 29.23 -0.38 11.17
CA VAL A 209 30.38 -1.12 10.57
C VAL A 209 29.91 -2.22 9.59
N ALA A 210 28.67 -2.68 9.67
CA ALA A 210 28.13 -3.63 8.71
C ALA A 210 26.60 -3.57 8.63
N SER A 211 26.06 -3.79 7.41
CA SER A 211 24.65 -4.04 7.13
C SER A 211 24.53 -5.17 6.11
N SER A 212 23.69 -6.17 6.40
CA SER A 212 23.45 -7.29 5.48
C SER A 212 22.45 -6.96 4.37
N PHE A 213 21.79 -5.80 4.45
CA PHE A 213 20.78 -5.36 3.49
C PHE A 213 21.18 -4.00 2.89
N PRO A 214 21.02 -3.78 1.58
CA PRO A 214 21.28 -2.49 0.96
C PRO A 214 20.44 -1.40 1.59
N ALA A 215 21.07 -0.34 2.06
CA ALA A 215 20.40 0.71 2.80
C ALA A 215 20.98 2.10 2.51
N GLN A 216 20.15 3.12 2.66
CA GLN A 216 20.57 4.50 2.76
C GLN A 216 21.05 4.75 4.20
N VAL A 217 22.25 5.31 4.36
CA VAL A 217 22.79 5.69 5.67
C VAL A 217 22.73 7.20 5.81
N LEU A 218 22.12 7.67 6.88
CA LEU A 218 21.80 9.08 7.12
C LEU A 218 22.26 9.50 8.50
N GLN A 219 22.71 10.74 8.63
CA GLN A 219 22.90 11.35 9.93
C GLN A 219 21.60 12.04 10.37
N GLU A 220 21.06 11.64 11.52
CA GLU A 220 19.90 12.26 12.15
C GLU A 220 20.25 13.68 12.66
N PRO A 221 19.26 14.55 12.89
CA PRO A 221 19.48 15.88 13.46
C PRO A 221 20.21 15.87 14.81
N ASP A 222 20.00 14.83 15.60
CA ASP A 222 20.63 14.63 16.91
C ASP A 222 22.02 13.96 16.85
N GLY A 223 22.54 13.73 15.64
CA GLY A 223 23.86 13.14 15.39
C GLY A 223 23.87 11.61 15.38
N ARG A 224 22.77 10.95 15.68
CA ARG A 224 22.69 9.49 15.53
C ARG A 224 22.76 9.07 14.06
N VAL A 225 23.05 7.80 13.81
CA VAL A 225 23.07 7.20 12.46
C VAL A 225 21.77 6.45 12.22
N GLY A 226 21.04 6.85 11.20
CA GLY A 226 19.86 6.17 10.66
C GLY A 226 20.22 5.31 9.45
N ILE A 227 19.72 4.10 9.41
CA ILE A 227 19.90 3.13 8.32
C ILE A 227 18.51 2.79 7.79
N SER A 228 18.18 3.25 6.58
CA SER A 228 16.83 3.20 6.00
C SER A 228 16.83 2.43 4.69
N PHE A 229 15.81 1.57 4.48
CA PHE A 229 15.74 0.73 3.29
C PHE A 229 14.30 0.35 2.91
N TRP A 230 14.16 -0.07 1.66
CA TRP A 230 12.96 -0.67 1.10
C TRP A 230 13.16 -2.17 0.89
N ASN A 231 12.16 -2.96 1.28
CA ASN A 231 12.05 -4.36 0.88
C ASN A 231 11.01 -4.47 -0.26
N PRO A 232 11.42 -4.52 -1.52
CA PRO A 232 10.49 -4.61 -2.65
C PRO A 232 9.97 -6.04 -2.87
N THR A 233 10.51 -7.03 -2.14
CA THR A 233 10.16 -8.44 -2.30
C THR A 233 8.93 -8.81 -1.44
N PRO A 234 8.17 -9.85 -1.80
CA PRO A 234 7.06 -10.34 -0.99
C PRO A 234 7.51 -11.11 0.27
N SER A 235 8.81 -11.44 0.37
CA SER A 235 9.39 -12.17 1.49
C SER A 235 10.02 -11.23 2.53
N GLU A 236 10.22 -11.72 3.76
CA GLU A 236 10.93 -10.97 4.79
C GLU A 236 12.40 -10.73 4.40
N ALA A 237 12.89 -9.52 4.66
CA ALA A 237 14.30 -9.19 4.55
C ALA A 237 15.05 -9.68 5.81
N ALA A 238 16.04 -10.55 5.65
CA ALA A 238 16.91 -10.99 6.74
C ALA A 238 17.95 -9.90 7.04
N VAL A 239 17.62 -8.99 7.96
CA VAL A 239 18.45 -7.82 8.29
C VAL A 239 19.36 -8.14 9.47
N THR A 240 20.65 -7.86 9.30
CA THR A 240 21.66 -7.86 10.39
C THR A 240 22.52 -6.62 10.26
N MET A 241 22.57 -5.81 11.31
CA MET A 241 23.41 -4.61 11.39
C MET A 241 24.36 -4.72 12.57
N ARG A 242 25.58 -4.24 12.41
CA ARG A 242 26.60 -4.17 13.46
C ARG A 242 27.10 -2.74 13.59
N ALA A 243 27.27 -2.30 14.82
CA ALA A 243 27.81 -0.98 15.11
C ALA A 243 28.76 -1.05 16.32
N VAL A 244 29.72 -0.15 16.35
CA VAL A 244 30.73 -0.06 17.41
C VAL A 244 30.78 1.34 18.01
N PRO A 245 31.27 1.53 19.24
CA PRO A 245 31.44 2.86 19.80
C PRO A 245 32.42 3.69 18.95
N VAL A 246 32.08 4.95 18.71
CA VAL A 246 32.97 5.91 18.06
C VAL A 246 34.18 6.17 18.98
N ARG A 247 35.38 5.78 18.56
CA ARG A 247 36.61 5.90 19.38
C ARG A 247 37.20 7.29 19.40
N GLN A 248 36.82 8.19 18.49
CA GLN A 248 37.29 9.59 18.46
C GLN A 248 36.15 10.53 18.14
N THR A 249 35.84 11.43 19.06
CA THR A 249 34.87 12.51 18.88
C THR A 249 35.52 13.74 18.23
N THR A 250 36.16 13.58 17.08
CA THR A 250 36.35 14.74 16.23
C THR A 250 35.03 14.95 15.49
N VAL A 251 34.22 15.87 15.98
CA VAL A 251 32.97 16.31 15.25
C VAL A 251 33.49 17.00 13.99
N VAL A 252 33.72 16.23 12.95
CA VAL A 252 33.90 16.77 11.61
C VAL A 252 32.53 17.30 11.19
N LYS A 253 32.35 18.63 11.31
CA LYS A 253 31.22 19.28 10.65
C LYS A 253 31.35 18.94 9.17
N SER A 254 30.40 18.17 8.64
CA SER A 254 30.35 17.90 7.21
C SER A 254 30.42 19.23 6.47
N SER A 255 31.44 19.43 5.68
CA SER A 255 31.59 20.61 4.79
C SER A 255 30.61 20.57 3.62
N VAL A 256 29.95 19.44 3.42
CA VAL A 256 28.90 19.25 2.40
C VAL A 256 27.56 19.57 3.05
N GLY A 257 27.03 20.75 2.81
CA GLY A 257 25.73 21.23 3.32
C GLY A 257 24.49 20.48 2.77
N ALA A 258 24.69 19.41 2.02
CA ALA A 258 23.62 18.57 1.48
C ALA A 258 23.16 17.58 2.54
N ARG A 259 22.04 17.89 3.20
CA ARG A 259 21.34 16.93 4.04
C ARG A 259 20.47 16.04 3.15
N LEU A 260 20.69 14.74 3.20
CA LEU A 260 19.84 13.79 2.52
C LEU A 260 18.58 13.50 3.36
N ASP A 261 17.44 13.48 2.70
CA ASP A 261 16.18 13.07 3.32
C ASP A 261 16.02 11.55 3.30
N GLU A 262 15.41 11.01 4.34
CA GLU A 262 15.06 9.60 4.41
C GLU A 262 14.01 9.26 3.34
N ARG A 263 14.39 8.43 2.38
CA ARG A 263 13.50 8.05 1.26
C ARG A 263 12.44 7.03 1.67
N ALA A 264 12.78 6.09 2.55
CA ALA A 264 11.81 5.07 2.98
C ALA A 264 10.65 5.66 3.80
N HIS A 265 10.88 6.75 4.55
CA HIS A 265 9.82 7.44 5.27
C HIS A 265 8.88 8.23 4.35
N GLN A 266 9.34 8.61 3.15
CA GLN A 266 8.52 9.40 2.24
C GLN A 266 7.34 8.58 1.71
N ASN A 267 6.15 8.99 2.08
CA ASN A 267 4.88 8.34 1.75
C ASN A 267 4.38 8.82 0.39
N ARG A 268 5.15 8.54 -0.69
CA ARG A 268 4.89 8.95 -2.07
C ARG A 268 5.12 7.79 -3.02
N GLU A 269 4.06 7.35 -3.66
CA GLU A 269 4.09 6.27 -4.63
C GLU A 269 3.40 6.72 -5.93
N ILE A 270 3.85 6.18 -7.04
CA ILE A 270 3.18 6.34 -8.32
C ILE A 270 3.16 5.00 -9.06
N VAL A 271 2.01 4.64 -9.60
CA VAL A 271 1.83 3.43 -10.41
C VAL A 271 1.33 3.83 -11.80
N TYR A 272 2.06 3.40 -12.82
CA TYR A 272 1.77 3.61 -14.23
C TYR A 272 1.18 2.34 -14.83
N PHE A 273 -0.01 2.41 -15.42
CA PHE A 273 -0.66 1.34 -16.15
C PHE A 273 -0.59 1.65 -17.64
N LEU A 274 0.33 1.00 -18.34
CA LEU A 274 0.53 1.26 -19.76
C LEU A 274 -0.66 0.72 -20.57
N ARG A 275 -1.24 1.56 -21.42
CA ARG A 275 -2.20 1.14 -22.45
C ARG A 275 -1.43 0.58 -23.64
N GLN A 276 -2.12 0.11 -24.70
CA GLN A 276 -1.42 -0.36 -25.90
C GLN A 276 -0.53 0.74 -26.47
N PRO A 277 0.74 0.46 -26.85
CA PRO A 277 1.75 1.49 -27.15
C PRO A 277 1.40 2.34 -28.38
N GLU A 278 0.53 1.87 -29.25
CA GLU A 278 0.00 2.63 -30.37
C GLU A 278 -0.76 3.89 -29.94
N THR A 279 -1.28 3.90 -28.71
CA THR A 279 -1.98 5.05 -28.12
C THR A 279 -1.04 6.05 -27.51
N SER A 280 0.21 5.70 -27.22
CA SER A 280 1.17 6.46 -26.40
C SER A 280 0.59 6.93 -25.06
N ALA A 281 -0.46 6.27 -24.58
CA ALA A 281 -1.22 6.64 -23.40
C ALA A 281 -1.02 5.65 -22.26
N PHE A 282 -1.09 6.15 -21.03
CA PHE A 282 -1.05 5.37 -19.81
C PHE A 282 -1.90 6.02 -18.72
N ASP A 283 -2.53 5.18 -17.94
CA ASP A 283 -3.21 5.60 -16.72
C ASP A 283 -2.22 5.58 -15.56
N LEU A 284 -2.44 6.44 -14.58
CA LEU A 284 -1.66 6.40 -13.36
C LEU A 284 -2.53 6.72 -12.14
N TYR A 285 -2.11 6.22 -10.99
CA TYR A 285 -2.44 6.85 -9.74
C TYR A 285 -1.17 7.28 -9.01
N HIS A 286 -1.30 8.36 -8.23
CA HIS A 286 -0.24 8.93 -7.43
C HIS A 286 -0.75 9.12 -6.00
N ASP A 287 -0.13 8.44 -5.04
CA ASP A 287 -0.42 8.60 -3.63
C ASP A 287 0.50 9.64 -2.99
N TYR A 288 -0.09 10.51 -2.19
CA TYR A 288 0.60 11.59 -1.51
C TYR A 288 0.00 11.85 -0.14
N THR A 289 0.86 12.03 0.87
CA THR A 289 0.44 12.48 2.20
C THR A 289 0.86 13.92 2.42
N GLU A 290 -0.10 14.82 2.65
CA GLU A 290 0.15 16.20 3.05
C GLU A 290 0.04 16.33 4.56
N SER A 291 1.08 16.88 5.20
CA SER A 291 1.15 17.09 6.65
C SER A 291 1.46 18.53 7.05
N ARG A 292 1.66 19.41 6.08
CA ARG A 292 1.93 20.84 6.37
C ARG A 292 0.65 21.52 6.79
N ALA A 293 0.60 22.00 8.04
CA ALA A 293 -0.55 22.73 8.55
C ALA A 293 -0.90 23.94 7.68
N GLY A 294 -2.19 24.16 7.45
CA GLY A 294 -2.74 25.23 6.62
C GLY A 294 -2.77 24.93 5.10
N THR A 295 -2.09 23.87 4.65
CA THR A 295 -2.12 23.47 3.23
C THR A 295 -3.48 22.88 2.87
N SER A 296 -4.08 23.34 1.76
CA SER A 296 -5.39 22.91 1.26
C SER A 296 -5.41 22.61 -0.24
N THR A 297 -4.24 22.64 -0.89
CA THR A 297 -4.11 22.38 -2.32
C THR A 297 -2.91 21.49 -2.62
N TYR A 298 -3.08 20.62 -3.63
CA TYR A 298 -1.98 19.91 -4.26
C TYR A 298 -1.89 20.31 -5.73
N LEU A 299 -0.68 20.64 -6.19
CA LEU A 299 -0.41 21.04 -7.56
C LEU A 299 0.33 19.90 -8.28
N ASN A 300 -0.29 19.33 -9.32
CA ASN A 300 0.37 18.39 -10.20
C ASN A 300 0.76 19.11 -11.50
N ILE A 301 2.06 19.41 -11.64
CA ILE A 301 2.59 20.05 -12.85
C ILE A 301 2.72 18.99 -13.93
N VAL A 302 2.00 19.17 -15.04
CA VAL A 302 2.04 18.27 -16.19
C VAL A 302 3.42 18.33 -16.84
N ARG A 303 4.04 17.18 -17.03
CA ARG A 303 5.38 17.10 -17.64
C ARG A 303 5.35 17.67 -19.07
N ALA A 304 6.28 18.53 -19.40
CA ALA A 304 6.39 19.12 -20.72
C ALA A 304 6.45 18.05 -21.84
N GLY A 305 5.64 18.24 -22.88
CA GLY A 305 5.48 17.28 -23.99
C GLY A 305 4.47 16.15 -23.72
N SER A 306 3.85 16.11 -22.53
CA SER A 306 2.72 15.25 -22.23
C SER A 306 1.42 16.06 -22.21
N THR A 307 0.29 15.37 -22.41
CA THR A 307 -1.05 15.92 -22.15
C THR A 307 -1.74 15.10 -21.06
N VAL A 308 -2.56 15.74 -20.23
CA VAL A 308 -3.32 15.11 -19.16
C VAL A 308 -4.80 15.10 -19.49
N SER A 309 -5.51 14.03 -19.13
CA SER A 309 -6.95 13.92 -19.27
C SER A 309 -7.57 13.18 -18.10
N GLY A 310 -8.86 13.44 -17.81
CA GLY A 310 -9.64 12.80 -16.78
C GLY A 310 -9.07 12.91 -15.36
N PRO A 311 -8.50 14.07 -14.92
CA PRO A 311 -7.92 14.22 -13.60
C PRO A 311 -9.03 14.10 -12.53
N ARG A 312 -8.81 13.25 -11.54
CA ARG A 312 -9.66 13.09 -10.36
C ARG A 312 -8.82 12.75 -9.15
N ALA A 313 -9.30 13.04 -7.96
CA ALA A 313 -8.62 12.67 -6.74
C ALA A 313 -9.60 12.24 -5.64
N LEU A 314 -9.11 11.40 -4.74
CA LEU A 314 -9.81 10.96 -3.54
C LEU A 314 -9.02 11.37 -2.31
N ASN A 315 -9.71 11.78 -1.27
CA ASN A 315 -9.22 11.75 0.08
C ASN A 315 -9.40 10.31 0.60
N LEU A 316 -8.30 9.55 0.71
CA LEU A 316 -8.37 8.14 1.11
C LEU A 316 -8.82 7.96 2.55
N ASP A 317 -8.58 8.95 3.42
CA ASP A 317 -9.01 8.92 4.81
C ASP A 317 -10.53 8.98 4.97
N THR A 318 -11.24 9.63 4.04
CA THR A 318 -12.71 9.84 4.11
C THR A 318 -13.47 9.14 2.99
N GLY A 319 -12.79 8.74 1.91
CA GLY A 319 -13.43 8.24 0.68
C GLY A 319 -14.03 9.36 -0.19
N GLU A 320 -13.86 10.64 0.20
CA GLU A 320 -14.45 11.78 -0.51
C GLU A 320 -13.70 12.07 -1.81
N GLN A 321 -14.47 12.28 -2.89
CA GLN A 321 -13.92 12.77 -4.15
C GLN A 321 -13.62 14.27 -4.05
N LEU A 322 -12.40 14.64 -4.42
CA LEU A 322 -11.93 16.04 -4.36
C LEU A 322 -12.25 16.79 -5.64
N ARG A 323 -12.44 18.10 -5.50
CA ARG A 323 -12.56 19.00 -6.65
C ARG A 323 -11.20 19.15 -7.33
N SER A 324 -11.20 19.09 -8.66
CA SER A 324 -10.03 19.35 -9.50
C SER A 324 -10.33 20.39 -10.56
N GLU A 325 -9.30 21.17 -10.93
CA GLU A 325 -9.33 22.07 -12.08
C GLU A 325 -7.98 22.01 -12.81
N THR A 326 -8.00 22.20 -14.11
CA THR A 326 -6.78 22.28 -14.91
C THR A 326 -6.56 23.70 -15.37
N LEU A 327 -5.40 24.28 -15.04
CA LEU A 327 -5.02 25.64 -15.41
C LEU A 327 -3.82 25.61 -16.35
N LYS A 328 -3.75 26.58 -17.29
CA LYS A 328 -2.68 26.65 -18.27
C LYS A 328 -2.16 28.10 -18.44
N GLY A 329 -0.85 28.20 -18.58
CA GLY A 329 -0.18 29.50 -18.85
C GLY A 329 -0.53 30.57 -17.82
N ASP A 330 -0.91 31.76 -18.29
CA ASP A 330 -1.20 32.92 -17.44
C ASP A 330 -2.35 32.69 -16.42
N ALA A 331 -3.22 31.69 -16.63
CA ALA A 331 -4.27 31.37 -15.68
C ALA A 331 -3.67 30.84 -14.35
N ILE A 332 -2.51 30.19 -14.38
CA ILE A 332 -1.77 29.70 -13.22
C ILE A 332 -1.33 30.88 -12.35
N THR A 333 -0.71 31.88 -12.98
CA THR A 333 -0.23 33.11 -12.31
C THR A 333 -1.38 33.94 -11.74
N ARG A 334 -2.48 34.11 -12.52
CA ARG A 334 -3.69 34.81 -12.02
C ARG A 334 -4.36 34.12 -10.85
N ALA A 335 -4.26 32.82 -10.79
CA ALA A 335 -4.76 32.03 -9.64
C ALA A 335 -3.87 32.11 -8.39
N GLY A 336 -2.71 32.78 -8.45
CA GLY A 336 -1.79 32.94 -7.33
C GLY A 336 -1.12 31.64 -6.90
N LEU A 337 -0.98 30.67 -7.82
CA LEU A 337 -0.37 29.37 -7.50
C LEU A 337 1.15 29.47 -7.50
N ASP A 338 1.81 28.85 -6.52
CA ASP A 338 3.27 28.79 -6.41
C ASP A 338 3.84 27.76 -7.42
N VAL A 339 3.92 28.18 -8.67
CA VAL A 339 4.52 27.44 -9.79
C VAL A 339 5.62 28.31 -10.39
N ARG A 340 6.85 27.76 -10.44
CA ARG A 340 8.00 28.46 -11.00
C ARG A 340 8.03 28.33 -12.53
N ASP A 341 8.65 29.29 -13.18
CA ASP A 341 8.96 29.28 -14.63
C ASP A 341 7.73 28.96 -15.52
N VAL A 342 6.59 29.57 -15.19
CA VAL A 342 5.35 29.40 -15.95
C VAL A 342 5.52 29.93 -17.39
N THR A 343 5.22 29.05 -18.35
CA THR A 343 5.18 29.37 -19.78
C THR A 343 3.76 29.24 -20.32
N PRO A 344 3.41 29.72 -21.51
CA PRO A 344 2.10 29.49 -22.13
C PRO A 344 1.72 28.01 -22.27
N GLN A 345 2.71 27.10 -22.31
CA GLN A 345 2.55 25.67 -22.42
C GLN A 345 2.46 24.96 -21.05
N THR A 346 2.84 25.65 -19.96
CA THR A 346 2.77 25.08 -18.62
C THR A 346 1.32 24.75 -18.27
N GLU A 347 1.07 23.52 -17.87
CA GLU A 347 -0.25 23.03 -17.46
C GLU A 347 -0.15 22.45 -16.05
N VAL A 348 -1.14 22.76 -15.20
CA VAL A 348 -1.19 22.31 -13.80
C VAL A 348 -2.57 21.81 -13.48
N VAL A 349 -2.65 20.62 -12.91
CA VAL A 349 -3.87 20.10 -12.28
C VAL A 349 -3.84 20.47 -10.80
N VAL A 350 -4.87 21.17 -10.35
CA VAL A 350 -5.04 21.65 -8.97
C VAL A 350 -6.08 20.77 -8.29
N PHE A 351 -5.71 20.13 -7.19
CA PHE A 351 -6.64 19.39 -6.34
C PHE A 351 -6.83 20.15 -5.03
N ARG A 352 -8.11 20.35 -4.64
CA ARG A 352 -8.47 21.09 -3.42
C ARG A 352 -9.03 20.16 -2.36
N PHE A 353 -8.58 20.34 -1.12
CA PHE A 353 -9.01 19.57 0.05
C PHE A 353 -9.11 20.50 1.28
N PRO A 354 -9.77 20.06 2.37
CA PRO A 354 -9.81 20.82 3.62
C PRO A 354 -8.39 21.09 4.14
N ALA A 355 -8.16 22.30 4.68
CA ALA A 355 -6.86 22.67 5.20
C ALA A 355 -6.39 21.70 6.30
N VAL A 356 -5.14 21.25 6.20
CA VAL A 356 -4.52 20.37 7.18
C VAL A 356 -4.41 21.09 8.53
N THR A 357 -4.94 20.51 9.60
CA THR A 357 -4.80 21.05 10.95
C THR A 357 -3.46 20.63 11.58
N PRO A 358 -2.91 21.40 12.55
CA PRO A 358 -1.66 21.01 13.23
C PRO A 358 -1.73 19.60 13.81
N GLY A 359 -0.69 18.80 13.58
CA GLY A 359 -0.59 17.41 14.05
C GLY A 359 -1.37 16.37 13.23
N ALA A 360 -2.24 16.82 12.29
CA ALA A 360 -2.97 15.97 11.37
C ALA A 360 -2.23 15.82 10.03
N SER A 361 -2.78 14.98 9.16
CA SER A 361 -2.36 14.87 7.76
C SER A 361 -3.52 14.34 6.91
N VAL A 362 -3.46 14.58 5.60
CA VAL A 362 -4.42 14.07 4.66
C VAL A 362 -3.72 13.16 3.64
N ARG A 363 -4.33 12.00 3.33
CA ARG A 363 -3.84 11.07 2.32
C ARG A 363 -4.66 11.21 1.06
N LEU A 364 -3.98 11.56 -0.04
CA LEU A 364 -4.58 11.79 -1.34
C LEU A 364 -4.17 10.69 -2.31
N ARG A 365 -5.10 10.24 -3.15
CA ARG A 365 -4.83 9.47 -4.36
C ARG A 365 -5.35 10.22 -5.56
N MET A 366 -4.46 10.60 -6.46
CA MET A 366 -4.77 11.30 -7.71
C MET A 366 -4.70 10.31 -8.86
N PHE A 367 -5.69 10.36 -9.74
CA PHE A 367 -5.77 9.54 -10.94
C PHE A 367 -5.75 10.43 -12.17
N GLU A 368 -4.99 10.06 -13.18
CA GLU A 368 -4.84 10.80 -14.41
C GLU A 368 -4.55 9.83 -15.56
N THR A 369 -4.93 10.22 -16.76
CA THR A 369 -4.46 9.58 -18.00
C THR A 369 -3.52 10.55 -18.69
N TYR A 370 -2.32 10.10 -19.00
CA TYR A 370 -1.34 10.85 -19.78
C TYR A 370 -1.22 10.28 -21.18
N THR A 371 -0.98 11.16 -22.17
CA THR A 371 -0.47 10.82 -23.49
C THR A 371 0.90 11.45 -23.66
N ASP A 372 1.91 10.64 -24.02
CA ASP A 372 3.30 11.05 -24.11
C ASP A 372 4.00 10.30 -25.26
N THR A 373 3.91 10.83 -26.45
CA THR A 373 4.44 10.21 -27.69
C THR A 373 5.96 10.19 -27.75
N VAL A 374 6.62 10.99 -26.93
CA VAL A 374 8.09 11.06 -26.87
C VAL A 374 8.64 9.91 -26.04
N ARG A 375 8.03 9.68 -24.85
CA ARG A 375 8.58 8.76 -23.84
C ARG A 375 7.88 7.41 -23.77
N TYR A 376 6.69 7.28 -24.39
CA TYR A 376 5.96 6.03 -24.50
C TYR A 376 5.51 5.82 -25.96
N LYS A 377 6.05 4.80 -26.62
CA LYS A 377 5.82 4.58 -28.04
C LYS A 377 6.05 3.13 -28.45
N LEU A 378 5.53 2.79 -29.63
CA LEU A 378 5.89 1.59 -30.36
C LEU A 378 7.02 1.93 -31.34
N VAL A 379 8.11 1.16 -31.35
CA VAL A 379 9.23 1.28 -32.29
C VAL A 379 9.41 -0.09 -32.96
N GLY A 380 8.98 -0.21 -34.22
CA GLY A 380 8.84 -1.52 -34.85
C GLY A 380 7.85 -2.40 -34.06
N ASP A 381 8.30 -3.55 -33.62
CA ASP A 381 7.51 -4.49 -32.80
C ASP A 381 7.75 -4.34 -31.30
N GLU A 382 8.51 -3.33 -30.89
CA GLU A 382 8.92 -3.15 -29.49
C GLU A 382 8.23 -1.95 -28.85
N LEU A 383 7.57 -2.21 -27.72
CA LEU A 383 7.13 -1.18 -26.77
C LEU A 383 8.36 -0.56 -26.13
N VAL A 384 8.43 0.76 -26.12
CA VAL A 384 9.50 1.54 -25.48
C VAL A 384 8.87 2.52 -24.49
N TRP A 385 9.26 2.38 -23.21
CA TRP A 385 8.96 3.30 -22.11
C TRP A 385 10.26 3.89 -21.61
N ASP A 386 10.48 5.20 -21.85
CA ASP A 386 11.71 5.92 -21.49
C ASP A 386 11.34 7.13 -20.64
N ARG A 387 11.33 6.98 -19.31
CA ARG A 387 10.95 8.03 -18.36
C ARG A 387 11.88 8.04 -17.15
N SER A 388 11.94 9.20 -16.47
CA SER A 388 12.61 9.31 -15.18
C SER A 388 11.60 9.24 -14.02
N PHE A 389 12.06 8.67 -12.90
CA PHE A 389 11.31 8.51 -11.66
C PHE A 389 11.88 9.41 -10.56
N GLY A 390 11.10 10.38 -10.11
CA GLY A 390 11.47 11.26 -8.99
C GLY A 390 10.92 10.77 -7.64
N ARG A 391 9.91 9.90 -7.63
CA ARG A 391 9.31 9.38 -6.38
C ARG A 391 10.17 8.27 -5.77
N PRO A 392 10.11 8.05 -4.44
CA PRO A 392 10.82 6.90 -3.82
C PRO A 392 10.29 5.55 -4.32
N ALA A 393 8.98 5.40 -4.46
CA ALA A 393 8.34 4.20 -5.00
C ALA A 393 7.67 4.48 -6.34
N ASN A 394 7.95 3.62 -7.32
CA ASN A 394 7.38 3.70 -8.66
C ASN A 394 7.05 2.30 -9.15
N ALA A 395 5.92 2.12 -9.80
CA ALA A 395 5.61 0.86 -10.45
C ALA A 395 5.16 1.09 -11.89
N VAL A 396 5.48 0.13 -12.78
CA VAL A 396 5.03 0.12 -14.17
C VAL A 396 4.37 -1.22 -14.46
N VAL A 397 3.11 -1.18 -14.90
CA VAL A 397 2.33 -2.34 -15.31
C VAL A 397 2.25 -2.35 -16.83
N LEU A 398 2.81 -3.38 -17.47
CA LEU A 398 2.80 -3.54 -18.91
C LEU A 398 1.37 -3.79 -19.44
N PRO A 399 1.07 -3.47 -20.71
CA PRO A 399 -0.22 -3.79 -21.30
C PRO A 399 -0.45 -5.31 -21.37
N ALA A 400 -1.71 -5.73 -21.41
CA ALA A 400 -2.04 -7.14 -21.63
C ALA A 400 -1.47 -7.64 -22.96
N GLY A 401 -0.93 -8.87 -22.97
CA GLY A 401 -0.34 -9.51 -24.16
C GLY A 401 1.12 -9.13 -24.42
N TRP A 402 1.78 -8.40 -23.53
CA TRP A 402 3.20 -8.02 -23.67
C TRP A 402 4.09 -8.80 -22.69
N MET A 403 5.31 -9.11 -23.11
CA MET A 403 6.36 -9.69 -22.27
C MET A 403 7.52 -8.71 -22.15
N LEU A 404 8.05 -8.58 -20.94
CA LEU A 404 9.22 -7.76 -20.64
C LEU A 404 10.44 -8.28 -21.40
N THR A 405 11.18 -7.37 -22.05
CA THR A 405 12.46 -7.70 -22.71
C THR A 405 13.64 -7.05 -22.01
N ASN A 406 13.52 -5.79 -21.59
CA ASN A 406 14.59 -5.09 -20.87
C ASN A 406 14.03 -4.17 -19.77
N SER A 407 14.82 -3.98 -18.72
CA SER A 407 14.70 -2.92 -17.73
C SER A 407 16.09 -2.39 -17.40
N SER A 408 16.33 -1.09 -17.62
CA SER A 408 17.64 -0.47 -17.34
C SER A 408 17.94 -0.31 -15.87
N MET A 409 16.91 -0.38 -15.02
CA MET A 409 17.02 -0.29 -13.57
C MET A 409 16.60 -1.60 -12.91
N PRO A 410 17.24 -2.00 -11.80
CA PRO A 410 16.77 -3.12 -10.99
C PRO A 410 15.32 -2.91 -10.55
N ALA A 411 14.49 -3.95 -10.73
CA ALA A 411 13.10 -3.97 -10.33
C ALA A 411 12.73 -5.30 -9.69
N ALA A 412 11.77 -5.28 -8.77
CA ALA A 412 11.03 -6.49 -8.43
C ALA A 412 9.99 -6.73 -9.53
N VAL A 413 10.01 -7.90 -10.14
CA VAL A 413 9.09 -8.26 -11.22
C VAL A 413 8.05 -9.25 -10.70
N SER A 414 6.78 -8.95 -10.92
CA SER A 414 5.64 -9.78 -10.51
C SER A 414 4.57 -9.83 -11.59
N THR A 415 3.54 -10.61 -11.34
CA THR A 415 2.37 -10.71 -12.23
C THR A 415 1.13 -10.24 -11.48
N GLU A 416 0.40 -9.31 -12.08
CA GLU A 416 -0.92 -8.87 -11.60
C GLU A 416 -1.94 -10.02 -11.73
N PRO A 417 -3.06 -9.98 -10.99
CA PRO A 417 -4.11 -11.02 -11.07
C PRO A 417 -4.67 -11.24 -12.48
N ASP A 418 -4.63 -10.22 -13.34
CA ASP A 418 -5.05 -10.27 -14.73
C ASP A 418 -3.97 -10.76 -15.72
N GLY A 419 -2.81 -11.19 -15.21
CA GLY A 419 -1.70 -11.74 -15.99
C GLY A 419 -0.74 -10.70 -16.59
N ARG A 420 -0.94 -9.39 -16.32
CA ARG A 420 0.00 -8.35 -16.74
C ARG A 420 1.27 -8.39 -15.92
N VAL A 421 2.40 -8.05 -16.53
CA VAL A 421 3.68 -7.91 -15.85
C VAL A 421 3.76 -6.58 -15.13
N ARG A 422 4.16 -6.60 -13.86
CA ARG A 422 4.41 -5.45 -13.01
C ARG A 422 5.89 -5.37 -12.64
N LEU A 423 6.46 -4.17 -12.72
CA LEU A 423 7.81 -3.85 -12.28
C LEU A 423 7.71 -2.82 -11.16
N ASP A 424 8.24 -3.14 -9.98
CA ASP A 424 8.33 -2.22 -8.83
C ASP A 424 9.76 -1.72 -8.68
N PHE A 425 9.93 -0.39 -8.63
CA PHE A 425 11.22 0.30 -8.54
C PHE A 425 11.31 1.09 -7.26
N VAL A 426 12.51 1.12 -6.69
CA VAL A 426 12.87 2.00 -5.59
C VAL A 426 13.90 3.02 -6.08
N ASN A 427 13.58 4.32 -5.93
CA ASN A 427 14.53 5.38 -6.15
C ASN A 427 15.15 5.81 -4.80
N PRO A 428 16.39 5.40 -4.47
CA PRO A 428 17.05 5.79 -3.22
C PRO A 428 17.64 7.21 -3.29
N ARG A 429 17.63 7.85 -4.46
CA ARG A 429 18.25 9.16 -4.69
C ARG A 429 17.26 10.30 -4.44
N PRO A 430 17.72 11.48 -4.04
CA PRO A 430 16.85 12.66 -3.91
C PRO A 430 16.36 13.21 -5.26
N ASP A 431 17.10 12.95 -6.33
CA ASP A 431 16.84 13.36 -7.71
C ASP A 431 16.14 12.26 -8.54
N GLU A 432 15.80 12.59 -9.78
CA GLU A 432 15.20 11.64 -10.71
C GLU A 432 16.22 10.61 -11.20
N ILE A 433 15.76 9.35 -11.38
CA ILE A 433 16.52 8.28 -12.03
C ILE A 433 15.90 7.97 -13.39
N ALA A 434 16.75 7.94 -14.43
CA ALA A 434 16.32 7.54 -15.78
C ALA A 434 16.01 6.03 -15.81
N THR A 435 14.90 5.66 -16.44
CA THR A 435 14.46 4.28 -16.54
C THR A 435 13.96 3.99 -17.95
N LEU A 436 14.59 3.01 -18.60
CA LEU A 436 14.18 2.48 -19.88
C LEU A 436 13.60 1.07 -19.67
N ILE A 437 12.38 0.86 -20.14
CA ILE A 437 11.72 -0.44 -20.19
C ILE A 437 11.36 -0.75 -21.63
N THR A 438 11.67 -1.96 -22.08
CA THR A 438 11.17 -2.45 -23.37
C THR A 438 10.41 -3.76 -23.21
N ALA A 439 9.46 -4.00 -24.13
CA ALA A 439 8.63 -5.19 -24.13
C ALA A 439 8.24 -5.55 -25.56
N ARG A 440 7.92 -6.85 -25.80
CA ARG A 440 7.41 -7.36 -27.09
C ARG A 440 6.08 -8.06 -26.90
N ARG A 441 5.29 -8.12 -27.97
CA ARG A 441 4.05 -8.89 -27.95
C ARG A 441 4.36 -10.37 -27.70
N ARG A 442 3.55 -11.02 -26.88
CA ARG A 442 3.63 -12.48 -26.72
C ARG A 442 3.24 -13.14 -28.02
N PRO A 443 3.96 -14.17 -28.47
CA PRO A 443 3.49 -15.02 -29.57
C PRO A 443 2.10 -15.57 -29.26
N LYS A 444 1.26 -15.65 -30.27
CA LYS A 444 -0.08 -16.27 -30.15
C LYS A 444 0.04 -17.78 -30.02
#